data_e1c52849c1193376a712cc176d927f12
#
_entry.id   e1c52849c1193376a712cc176d927f12
#
_cell.length_a   1.000
_cell.length_b   1.000
_cell.length_c   1.000
_cell.angle_alpha   90.00
_cell.angle_beta   90.00
_cell.angle_gamma   90.00
#
_symmetry.space_group_name_H-M   'P 1'
#
loop_
_entity.id
_entity.type
_entity.pdbx_description
1 polymer ?
#
loop_
_entity_poly.entity_id
_entity_poly.type
_entity_poly.pdbx_seq_one_letter_code
_entity_poly.pdbx_strand_id
1 'polypeptide(L)'
;MIKVTIKRDDHKLIQSFTITGHANFAKKGADIVCAGVSAVSFGAVNAVMSLCQVTPDIEQGADGFLKCSVPSDLDESTFEKVQLLLEGMVVSLETIERDYGNYITISK
;
A
#
# COMPACT_ATOMS: atom_id res chain seq x y z
N MET A 1 -8.37 12.66 5.89
CA MET A 1 -8.37 11.20 6.07
C MET A 1 -7.60 10.52 4.95
N ILE A 2 -6.75 9.59 5.31
CA ILE A 2 -6.08 8.72 4.34
C ILE A 2 -7.05 7.63 3.91
N LYS A 3 -7.19 7.41 2.62
CA LYS A 3 -8.03 6.35 2.06
C LYS A 3 -7.14 5.35 1.31
N VAL A 4 -7.24 4.09 1.71
CA VAL A 4 -6.51 2.98 1.07
C VAL A 4 -7.54 2.09 0.39
N THR A 5 -7.33 1.81 -0.89
CA THR A 5 -8.18 0.92 -1.66
C THR A 5 -7.34 -0.23 -2.19
N ILE A 6 -7.72 -1.46 -1.85
CA ILE A 6 -7.05 -2.66 -2.34
C ILE A 6 -7.95 -3.27 -3.40
N LYS A 7 -7.46 -3.32 -4.64
CA LYS A 7 -8.19 -3.94 -5.74
C LYS A 7 -7.75 -5.38 -5.90
N ARG A 8 -8.70 -6.30 -5.81
CA ARG A 8 -8.46 -7.74 -5.93
C ARG A 8 -9.17 -8.30 -7.17
N ASP A 9 -8.63 -9.37 -7.73
CA ASP A 9 -9.27 -10.09 -8.82
C ASP A 9 -10.33 -11.08 -8.30
N ASP A 10 -10.91 -11.88 -9.18
CA ASP A 10 -11.96 -12.86 -8.85
C ASP A 10 -11.48 -13.96 -7.90
N HIS A 11 -10.16 -14.16 -7.79
CA HIS A 11 -9.54 -15.12 -6.88
C HIS A 11 -9.03 -14.45 -5.60
N LYS A 12 -9.39 -13.18 -5.35
CA LYS A 12 -8.99 -12.38 -4.20
C LYS A 12 -7.51 -12.03 -4.17
N LEU A 13 -6.82 -12.15 -5.30
CA LEU A 13 -5.41 -11.77 -5.42
C LEU A 13 -5.30 -10.27 -5.67
N ILE A 14 -4.29 -9.64 -5.07
CA ILE A 14 -4.11 -8.19 -5.18
C ILE A 14 -3.63 -7.83 -6.58
N GLN A 15 -4.40 -7.00 -7.28
CA GLN A 15 -4.04 -6.43 -8.58
C GLN A 15 -3.35 -5.08 -8.43
N SER A 16 -3.85 -4.25 -7.50
CA SER A 16 -3.32 -2.93 -7.26
C SER A 16 -3.75 -2.42 -5.89
N PHE A 17 -3.07 -1.39 -5.41
CA PHE A 17 -3.56 -0.60 -4.29
C PHE A 17 -3.40 0.88 -4.61
N THR A 18 -4.27 1.68 -4.00
CA THR A 18 -4.27 3.13 -4.15
C THR A 18 -4.37 3.76 -2.77
N ILE A 19 -3.54 4.76 -2.52
CA ILE A 19 -3.57 5.54 -1.29
C ILE A 19 -3.76 7.00 -1.68
N THR A 20 -4.70 7.69 -1.01
CA THR A 20 -4.98 9.11 -1.25
C THR A 20 -5.20 9.82 0.07
N GLY A 21 -4.99 11.13 0.05
CA GLY A 21 -5.31 12.00 1.16
C GLY A 21 -4.22 12.11 2.21
N HIS A 22 -4.56 12.81 3.27
CA HIS A 22 -3.69 13.05 4.42
C HIS A 22 -4.45 12.70 5.69
N ALA A 23 -3.73 12.24 6.71
CA ALA A 23 -4.34 11.85 7.99
C ALA A 23 -4.89 13.07 8.73
N ASN A 24 -4.21 14.20 8.65
CA ASN A 24 -4.51 15.41 9.44
C ASN A 24 -4.50 15.14 10.94
N PHE A 25 -3.64 14.22 11.37
CA PHE A 25 -3.41 13.91 12.76
C PHE A 25 -2.62 15.03 13.43
N ALA A 26 -1.64 15.60 12.70
CA ALA A 26 -0.79 16.67 13.15
C ALA A 26 -0.29 17.47 11.94
N LYS A 27 0.50 18.50 12.18
CA LYS A 27 1.11 19.31 11.13
C LYS A 27 2.00 18.46 10.24
N LYS A 28 2.10 18.85 8.96
CA LYS A 28 3.03 18.23 8.01
C LYS A 28 4.43 18.15 8.63
N GLY A 29 5.03 16.98 8.55
CA GLY A 29 6.35 16.70 9.13
C GLY A 29 6.30 16.20 10.57
N ALA A 30 5.16 16.34 11.26
CA ALA A 30 4.96 15.85 12.62
C ALA A 30 3.81 14.82 12.71
N ASP A 31 3.25 14.43 11.57
CA ASP A 31 2.11 13.51 11.52
C ASP A 31 2.59 12.06 11.50
N ILE A 32 2.46 11.40 12.65
CA ILE A 32 2.92 10.01 12.81
C ILE A 32 2.07 9.03 12.01
N VAL A 33 0.80 9.35 11.76
CA VAL A 33 -0.08 8.47 10.98
C VAL A 33 0.37 8.50 9.50
N CYS A 34 0.57 9.69 8.94
CA CYS A 34 1.11 9.83 7.59
C CYS A 34 2.47 9.15 7.45
N ALA A 35 3.36 9.34 8.42
CA ALA A 35 4.69 8.73 8.41
C ALA A 35 4.59 7.20 8.45
N GLY A 36 3.71 6.66 9.30
CA GLY A 36 3.50 5.23 9.41
C GLY A 36 2.97 4.62 8.11
N VAL A 37 1.94 5.23 7.53
CA VAL A 37 1.37 4.76 6.26
C VAL A 37 2.39 4.85 5.14
N SER A 38 3.15 5.93 5.07
CA SER A 38 4.21 6.09 4.06
C SER A 38 5.29 5.04 4.20
N ALA A 39 5.78 4.81 5.43
CA ALA A 39 6.81 3.80 5.69
C ALA A 39 6.34 2.40 5.29
N VAL A 40 5.11 2.04 5.64
CA VAL A 40 4.55 0.72 5.32
C VAL A 40 4.34 0.55 3.82
N SER A 41 3.73 1.53 3.15
CA SER A 41 3.39 1.42 1.73
C SER A 41 4.62 1.50 0.82
N PHE A 42 5.47 2.50 1.01
CA PHE A 42 6.70 2.62 0.22
C PHE A 42 7.69 1.51 0.58
N GLY A 43 7.73 1.09 1.84
CA GLY A 43 8.53 -0.05 2.26
C GLY A 43 8.12 -1.33 1.55
N ALA A 44 6.82 -1.57 1.40
CA ALA A 44 6.31 -2.73 0.68
C ALA A 44 6.68 -2.69 -0.82
N VAL A 45 6.52 -1.52 -1.46
CA VAL A 45 6.91 -1.34 -2.86
C VAL A 45 8.41 -1.60 -3.04
N ASN A 46 9.22 -1.03 -2.15
CA ASN A 46 10.68 -1.24 -2.20
C ASN A 46 11.05 -2.70 -1.95
N ALA A 47 10.33 -3.39 -1.06
CA ALA A 47 10.55 -4.82 -0.82
C ALA A 47 10.24 -5.65 -2.07
N VAL A 48 9.17 -5.34 -2.78
CA VAL A 48 8.83 -6.02 -4.03
C VAL A 48 9.95 -5.84 -5.06
N MET A 49 10.45 -4.61 -5.20
CA MET A 49 11.54 -4.34 -6.14
C MET A 49 12.85 -5.02 -5.73
N SER A 50 13.20 -4.94 -4.48
CA SER A 50 14.49 -5.42 -3.97
C SER A 50 14.54 -6.94 -3.82
N LEU A 51 13.48 -7.55 -3.34
CA LEU A 51 13.46 -8.98 -3.01
C LEU A 51 12.95 -9.85 -4.14
N CYS A 52 12.02 -9.34 -4.95
CA CYS A 52 11.42 -10.10 -6.05
C CYS A 52 11.97 -9.71 -7.42
N GLN A 53 12.80 -8.66 -7.50
CA GLN A 53 13.32 -8.15 -8.77
C GLN A 53 12.20 -7.75 -9.74
N VAL A 54 11.10 -7.24 -9.19
CA VAL A 54 9.92 -6.80 -9.95
C VAL A 54 9.80 -5.29 -9.86
N THR A 55 9.54 -4.64 -10.97
CA THR A 55 9.25 -3.21 -10.99
C THR A 55 7.74 -3.03 -11.18
N PRO A 56 7.00 -2.72 -10.10
CA PRO A 56 5.57 -2.47 -10.22
C PRO A 56 5.30 -1.21 -11.04
N ASP A 57 4.10 -1.09 -11.57
CA ASP A 57 3.66 0.13 -12.22
C ASP A 57 3.21 1.11 -11.13
N ILE A 58 3.92 2.23 -11.01
CA ILE A 58 3.74 3.18 -9.91
C ILE A 58 3.31 4.54 -10.46
N GLU A 59 2.25 5.10 -9.89
CA GLU A 59 1.80 6.46 -10.15
C GLU A 59 1.82 7.23 -8.82
N GLN A 60 2.37 8.42 -8.83
CA GLN A 60 2.39 9.32 -7.68
C GLN A 60 1.86 10.69 -8.09
N GLY A 61 1.28 11.41 -7.16
CA GLY A 61 0.74 12.73 -7.44
C GLY A 61 0.53 13.55 -6.18
N ALA A 62 -0.17 14.67 -6.32
CA ALA A 62 -0.51 15.55 -5.22
C ALA A 62 -1.46 14.88 -4.22
N ASP A 63 -1.58 15.46 -3.02
CA ASP A 63 -2.51 15.03 -1.97
C ASP A 63 -2.28 13.59 -1.51
N GLY A 64 -1.00 13.19 -1.43
CA GLY A 64 -0.64 11.87 -0.94
C GLY A 64 -1.02 10.74 -1.87
N PHE A 65 -1.27 11.01 -3.15
CA PHE A 65 -1.67 9.98 -4.10
C PHE A 65 -0.51 9.03 -4.43
N LEU A 66 -0.77 7.75 -4.25
CA LEU A 66 0.12 6.66 -4.65
C LEU A 66 -0.75 5.53 -5.19
N LYS A 67 -0.46 5.07 -6.40
CA LYS A 67 -1.07 3.85 -6.96
C LYS A 67 0.04 2.91 -7.40
N CYS A 68 -0.08 1.66 -7.01
CA CYS A 68 0.87 0.61 -7.36
C CYS A 68 0.11 -0.56 -7.96
N SER A 69 0.48 -0.98 -9.16
CA SER A 69 -0.17 -2.09 -9.87
C SER A 69 0.83 -3.22 -10.07
N VAL A 70 0.36 -4.45 -9.84
CA VAL A 70 1.16 -5.65 -10.02
C VAL A 70 1.26 -5.97 -11.51
N PRO A 71 2.47 -6.18 -12.08
CA PRO A 71 2.58 -6.58 -13.48
C PRO A 71 1.88 -7.91 -13.76
N SER A 72 1.33 -8.04 -14.97
CA SER A 72 0.57 -9.22 -15.37
C SER A 72 1.43 -10.35 -15.94
N ASP A 73 2.71 -10.10 -16.18
CA ASP A 73 3.62 -11.01 -16.88
C ASP A 73 4.60 -11.75 -15.96
N LEU A 74 4.28 -11.82 -14.66
CA LEU A 74 5.15 -12.48 -13.69
C LEU A 74 4.97 -14.00 -13.75
N ASP A 75 6.05 -14.74 -13.53
CA ASP A 75 5.93 -16.17 -13.32
C ASP A 75 5.24 -16.47 -12.00
N GLU A 76 4.73 -17.70 -11.83
CA GLU A 76 3.92 -18.08 -10.68
C GLU A 76 4.67 -17.89 -9.35
N SER A 77 5.93 -18.33 -9.30
CA SER A 77 6.74 -18.25 -8.08
C SER A 77 6.98 -16.80 -7.66
N THR A 78 7.32 -15.94 -8.61
CA THR A 78 7.53 -14.51 -8.36
C THR A 78 6.22 -13.84 -7.95
N PHE A 79 5.13 -14.17 -8.64
CA PHE A 79 3.81 -13.62 -8.34
C PHE A 79 3.40 -13.94 -6.89
N GLU A 80 3.61 -15.17 -6.44
CA GLU A 80 3.29 -15.58 -5.06
C GLU A 80 4.07 -14.78 -4.02
N LYS A 81 5.35 -14.52 -4.30
CA LYS A 81 6.19 -13.71 -3.39
C LYS A 81 5.71 -12.26 -3.33
N VAL A 82 5.38 -11.69 -4.47
CA VAL A 82 4.83 -10.32 -4.53
C VAL A 82 3.52 -10.25 -3.75
N GLN A 83 2.62 -11.23 -3.93
CA GLN A 83 1.36 -11.28 -3.20
C GLN A 83 1.58 -11.36 -1.70
N LEU A 84 2.52 -12.17 -1.24
CA LEU A 84 2.81 -12.28 0.20
C LEU A 84 3.27 -10.94 0.78
N LEU A 85 4.16 -10.24 0.08
CA LEU A 85 4.65 -8.94 0.54
C LEU A 85 3.53 -7.90 0.59
N LEU A 86 2.65 -7.88 -0.43
CA LEU A 86 1.53 -6.94 -0.47
C LEU A 86 0.46 -7.28 0.56
N GLU A 87 0.17 -8.55 0.80
CA GLU A 87 -0.75 -8.95 1.87
C GLU A 87 -0.19 -8.55 3.24
N GLY A 88 1.12 -8.67 3.43
CA GLY A 88 1.78 -8.19 4.65
C GLY A 88 1.63 -6.68 4.83
N MET A 89 1.72 -5.93 3.73
CA MET A 89 1.44 -4.49 3.75
C MET A 89 0.01 -4.22 4.22
N VAL A 90 -0.98 -4.95 3.69
CA VAL A 90 -2.38 -4.80 4.09
C VAL A 90 -2.55 -5.04 5.59
N VAL A 91 -1.96 -6.11 6.11
CA VAL A 91 -2.00 -6.42 7.55
C VAL A 91 -1.38 -5.28 8.36
N SER A 92 -0.26 -4.73 7.90
CA SER A 92 0.39 -3.60 8.59
C SER A 92 -0.48 -2.34 8.56
N LEU A 93 -1.13 -2.05 7.43
CA LEU A 93 -2.05 -0.91 7.33
C LEU A 93 -3.28 -1.11 8.23
N GLU A 94 -3.80 -2.33 8.32
CA GLU A 94 -4.90 -2.67 9.23
C GLU A 94 -4.50 -2.46 10.69
N THR A 95 -3.24 -2.71 11.03
CA THR A 95 -2.70 -2.45 12.37
C THR A 95 -2.78 -0.95 12.69
N ILE A 96 -2.46 -0.11 11.73
CA ILE A 96 -2.57 1.35 11.89
C ILE A 96 -4.04 1.75 12.00
N GLU A 97 -4.90 1.22 11.14
CA GLU A 97 -6.33 1.55 11.12
C GLU A 97 -7.00 1.20 12.46
N ARG A 98 -6.62 0.10 13.08
CA ARG A 98 -7.18 -0.33 14.35
C ARG A 98 -7.01 0.74 15.44
N ASP A 99 -5.84 1.38 15.49
CA ASP A 99 -5.53 2.37 16.52
C ASP A 99 -5.83 3.80 16.08
N TYR A 100 -5.87 4.06 14.78
CA TYR A 100 -6.01 5.39 14.20
C TYR A 100 -7.14 5.47 13.15
N GLY A 101 -8.23 4.72 13.38
CA GLY A 101 -9.35 4.62 12.44
C GLY A 101 -10.06 5.92 12.12
N ASN A 102 -9.85 6.99 12.93
CA ASN A 102 -10.37 8.32 12.61
C ASN A 102 -9.54 9.03 11.54
N TYR A 103 -8.38 8.50 11.18
CA TYR A 103 -7.42 9.14 10.28
C TYR A 103 -7.11 8.33 9.02
N ILE A 104 -7.44 7.04 9.02
CA ILE A 104 -7.21 6.14 7.90
C ILE A 104 -8.38 5.16 7.77
N THR A 105 -8.78 4.89 6.52
CA THR A 105 -9.77 3.86 6.23
C THR A 105 -9.29 2.99 5.07
N ILE A 106 -9.58 1.69 5.14
CA ILE A 106 -9.15 0.70 4.16
C ILE A 106 -10.36 0.02 3.57
N SER A 107 -10.44 0.03 2.22
CA SER A 107 -11.43 -0.73 1.45
C SER A 107 -10.70 -1.90 0.79
N LYS A 108 -11.18 -3.11 1.05
CA LYS A 108 -10.52 -4.34 0.59
C LYS A 108 -11.31 -5.08 -0.46
#